data_979ea255ec9131e80112341d613aa008
#
_entry.id   979ea255ec9131e80112341d613aa008
#
_cell.length_a   1.000
_cell.length_b   1.000
_cell.length_c   1.000
_cell.angle_alpha   90.00
_cell.angle_beta   90.00
_cell.angle_gamma   90.00
#
_symmetry.space_group_name_H-M   'P 1'
#
loop_
_entity.id
_entity.type
_entity.pdbx_description
1 polymer ?
#
loop_
_entity_poly.entity_id
_entity_poly.type
_entity_poly.pdbx_seq_one_letter_code
_entity_poly.pdbx_strand_id
1 'polypeptide(L)'
;TFSLDSLFNGNSRTATDRRLTVEFTGNPAWYAVQALPVLSQPATDNAISWAAAFYANTLAGYIANSQPRIKAVFDNWRLSGGTKDTFLSQLEKNQDVKNILLGESPWLLEATTETEQQQRIATLFDVNQLNYRNMASLLKLKELQNEEGAWSWFGGMSGNRYVTGYITGLLVRLSLLTDKALPEEAAMMKAKAFDYLNKEALKEYRAIRKAEKNGTKITVLSDATMEYMYLVSLGSVKLSGEYAKAFGYFLTKLGRNLESGTMIRKAQTAVILQKAGHKTEADEFIASIKEHLVQTDEMGAHFAFHANPYTWGMMPVPAHVAVMEALREAGGNDALVEEMKLWLLKQKQTTSWNSPVATADAVFALLMKGANLLDNQGDVRIVIANEVLETVSPSKTTVPGLGYIKRSFTQKNVVDARKIEVEKRNPGIAWGAVYAEFESPVSDVKQQGGDLNVEKQLYVERTMNNVPQLQPITAKTVLQVGDKVVSRLSIRVDRPMDFVQLKDQRGACFEPIGSISGYRWNNGLGYYVDIKDASTNFFFDHLGKGVYVLEYSYRVSRAGTYETGLATMQCAYAPVSYTHLR
;
A
#
# COMPACT_ATOMS: atom_id res chain seq x y z
N THR A 1 23.33 -3.65 -22.07
CA THR A 1 22.99 -5.07 -21.86
C THR A 1 22.97 -5.35 -20.38
N PHE A 2 21.92 -6.04 -19.90
CA PHE A 2 21.73 -6.40 -18.50
C PHE A 2 21.65 -7.92 -18.36
N SER A 3 22.22 -8.49 -17.27
CA SER A 3 22.02 -9.90 -16.91
C SER A 3 20.67 -10.10 -16.24
N LEU A 4 20.00 -11.22 -16.57
CA LEU A 4 18.77 -11.69 -15.97
C LEU A 4 19.00 -12.87 -15.02
N ASP A 5 20.24 -13.23 -14.72
CA ASP A 5 20.57 -14.42 -13.89
C ASP A 5 19.95 -14.37 -12.50
N SER A 6 19.84 -13.18 -11.90
CA SER A 6 19.23 -13.00 -10.58
C SER A 6 17.76 -13.43 -10.51
N LEU A 7 17.01 -13.38 -11.63
CA LEU A 7 15.62 -13.80 -11.70
C LEU A 7 15.43 -15.32 -11.58
N PHE A 8 16.51 -16.09 -11.75
CA PHE A 8 16.46 -17.55 -11.74
C PHE A 8 17.04 -18.16 -10.47
N ASN A 9 17.58 -17.32 -9.59
CA ASN A 9 18.12 -17.74 -8.30
C ASN A 9 16.96 -18.09 -7.34
N GLY A 10 16.95 -19.34 -6.85
CA GLY A 10 15.96 -19.79 -5.86
C GLY A 10 14.66 -20.39 -6.42
N ASN A 11 14.56 -20.60 -7.74
CA ASN A 11 13.41 -21.27 -8.33
C ASN A 11 13.21 -22.68 -7.79
N SER A 12 11.98 -23.02 -7.35
CA SER A 12 11.60 -24.38 -6.99
C SER A 12 11.73 -25.32 -8.19
N ARG A 13 12.16 -26.58 -7.96
CA ARG A 13 12.17 -27.62 -9.00
C ARG A 13 10.78 -28.00 -9.48
N THR A 14 9.76 -27.72 -8.68
CA THR A 14 8.34 -27.98 -8.96
C THR A 14 7.62 -26.79 -9.59
N ALA A 15 8.34 -25.71 -9.91
CA ALA A 15 7.76 -24.52 -10.54
C ALA A 15 7.21 -24.83 -11.94
N THR A 16 5.94 -24.50 -12.16
CA THR A 16 5.21 -24.62 -13.43
C THR A 16 4.80 -23.25 -13.96
N ASP A 17 4.20 -23.20 -15.11
CA ASP A 17 3.60 -22.01 -15.74
C ASP A 17 4.51 -20.76 -15.70
N ARG A 18 5.78 -20.99 -16.08
CA ARG A 18 6.78 -19.94 -16.13
C ARG A 18 6.44 -18.89 -17.16
N ARG A 19 6.49 -17.63 -16.74
CA ARG A 19 6.26 -16.44 -17.55
C ARG A 19 7.39 -15.46 -17.33
N LEU A 20 7.85 -14.84 -18.40
CA LEU A 20 8.77 -13.71 -18.35
C LEU A 20 8.04 -12.48 -18.90
N THR A 21 7.96 -11.41 -18.10
CA THR A 21 7.34 -10.16 -18.51
C THR A 21 8.39 -9.06 -18.62
N VAL A 22 8.48 -8.45 -19.80
CA VAL A 22 9.29 -7.25 -20.04
C VAL A 22 8.36 -6.04 -20.04
N GLU A 23 8.68 -5.07 -19.21
CA GLU A 23 7.96 -3.81 -19.09
C GLU A 23 8.93 -2.65 -19.28
N PHE A 24 8.54 -1.65 -20.08
CA PHE A 24 9.37 -0.50 -20.35
C PHE A 24 8.56 0.75 -20.66
N THR A 25 9.05 1.91 -20.19
CA THR A 25 8.46 3.19 -20.58
C THR A 25 9.53 4.27 -20.74
N GLY A 26 9.35 5.10 -21.76
CA GLY A 26 10.07 6.36 -21.92
C GLY A 26 9.53 7.48 -21.02
N ASN A 27 8.41 7.26 -20.31
CA ASN A 27 7.79 8.23 -19.42
C ASN A 27 7.37 7.57 -18.09
N PRO A 28 8.11 7.78 -17.00
CA PRO A 28 7.80 7.18 -15.71
C PRO A 28 6.42 7.51 -15.14
N ALA A 29 5.79 8.64 -15.52
CA ALA A 29 4.44 9.00 -15.07
C ALA A 29 3.38 7.95 -15.49
N TRP A 30 3.64 7.16 -16.53
CA TRP A 30 2.77 6.04 -16.93
C TRP A 30 2.62 4.96 -15.88
N TYR A 31 3.63 4.76 -15.02
CA TYR A 31 3.53 3.80 -13.93
C TYR A 31 2.52 4.23 -12.87
N ALA A 32 2.31 5.54 -12.70
CA ALA A 32 1.22 6.04 -11.87
C ALA A 32 -0.14 5.63 -12.44
N VAL A 33 -0.34 5.82 -13.77
CA VAL A 33 -1.61 5.44 -14.43
C VAL A 33 -1.86 3.93 -14.35
N GLN A 34 -0.82 3.11 -14.52
CA GLN A 34 -0.93 1.65 -14.42
C GLN A 34 -1.20 1.14 -13.01
N ALA A 35 -0.79 1.86 -11.98
CA ALA A 35 -1.07 1.51 -10.60
C ALA A 35 -2.51 1.85 -10.17
N LEU A 36 -3.19 2.77 -10.85
CA LEU A 36 -4.56 3.17 -10.51
C LEU A 36 -5.56 2.01 -10.50
N PRO A 37 -5.60 1.08 -11.47
CA PRO A 37 -6.51 -0.07 -11.43
C PRO A 37 -6.33 -0.95 -10.18
N VAL A 38 -5.10 -1.11 -9.69
CA VAL A 38 -4.82 -1.90 -8.48
C VAL A 38 -5.40 -1.22 -7.25
N LEU A 39 -5.29 0.11 -7.16
CA LEU A 39 -5.87 0.88 -6.06
C LEU A 39 -7.38 1.05 -6.19
N SER A 40 -7.93 1.08 -7.41
CA SER A 40 -9.33 1.43 -7.70
C SER A 40 -10.35 0.51 -7.04
N GLN A 41 -9.91 -0.66 -6.60
CA GLN A 41 -10.69 -1.64 -5.87
C GLN A 41 -10.00 -1.95 -4.54
N PRO A 42 -10.71 -1.90 -3.41
CA PRO A 42 -10.10 -2.16 -2.12
C PRO A 42 -9.64 -3.62 -2.04
N ALA A 43 -8.36 -3.82 -1.76
CA ALA A 43 -7.79 -5.16 -1.53
C ALA A 43 -8.33 -5.79 -0.24
N THR A 44 -8.68 -4.96 0.74
CA THR A 44 -9.28 -5.36 2.02
C THR A 44 -10.38 -4.37 2.40
N ASP A 45 -11.39 -4.82 3.14
CA ASP A 45 -12.50 -3.97 3.60
C ASP A 45 -12.07 -3.14 4.82
N ASN A 46 -11.14 -2.22 4.61
CA ASN A 46 -10.68 -1.27 5.62
C ASN A 46 -10.66 0.16 5.09
N ALA A 47 -10.64 1.14 5.99
CA ALA A 47 -10.75 2.55 5.63
C ALA A 47 -9.63 3.04 4.70
N ILE A 48 -8.40 2.55 4.87
CA ILE A 48 -7.25 2.93 4.04
C ILE A 48 -7.40 2.39 2.61
N SER A 49 -7.84 1.13 2.45
CA SER A 49 -8.08 0.55 1.13
C SER A 49 -9.22 1.28 0.39
N TRP A 50 -10.28 1.65 1.09
CA TRP A 50 -11.37 2.44 0.51
C TRP A 50 -10.96 3.87 0.18
N ALA A 51 -10.13 4.50 1.01
CA ALA A 51 -9.57 5.81 0.72
C ALA A 51 -8.64 5.78 -0.50
N ALA A 52 -7.81 4.75 -0.63
CA ALA A 52 -6.96 4.53 -1.79
C ALA A 52 -7.79 4.29 -3.06
N ALA A 53 -8.89 3.54 -2.96
CA ALA A 53 -9.81 3.32 -4.07
C ALA A 53 -10.49 4.64 -4.51
N PHE A 54 -10.99 5.43 -3.57
CA PHE A 54 -11.55 6.75 -3.87
C PHE A 54 -10.52 7.68 -4.52
N TYR A 55 -9.29 7.72 -3.97
CA TYR A 55 -8.18 8.48 -4.52
C TYR A 55 -7.90 8.10 -5.97
N ALA A 56 -7.73 6.80 -6.26
CA ALA A 56 -7.42 6.31 -7.58
C ALA A 56 -8.54 6.57 -8.60
N ASN A 57 -9.80 6.32 -8.22
CA ASN A 57 -10.96 6.53 -9.11
C ASN A 57 -11.16 8.01 -9.43
N THR A 58 -11.02 8.90 -8.45
CA THR A 58 -11.14 10.35 -8.67
C THR A 58 -10.00 10.87 -9.55
N LEU A 59 -8.77 10.41 -9.31
CA LEU A 59 -7.61 10.81 -10.12
C LEU A 59 -7.73 10.29 -11.56
N ALA A 60 -8.21 9.06 -11.75
CA ALA A 60 -8.48 8.52 -13.07
C ALA A 60 -9.52 9.36 -13.83
N GLY A 61 -10.59 9.77 -13.16
CA GLY A 61 -11.60 10.68 -13.73
C GLY A 61 -11.02 12.03 -14.14
N TYR A 62 -10.17 12.60 -13.31
CA TYR A 62 -9.48 13.85 -13.64
C TYR A 62 -8.56 13.69 -14.86
N ILE A 63 -7.74 12.64 -14.92
CA ILE A 63 -6.85 12.36 -16.05
C ILE A 63 -7.67 12.16 -17.33
N ALA A 64 -8.74 11.37 -17.30
CA ALA A 64 -9.61 11.13 -18.46
C ALA A 64 -10.23 12.41 -19.02
N ASN A 65 -10.61 13.33 -18.13
CA ASN A 65 -11.25 14.58 -18.53
C ASN A 65 -10.26 15.67 -18.95
N SER A 66 -9.05 15.70 -18.37
CA SER A 66 -8.02 16.70 -18.66
C SER A 66 -7.13 16.33 -19.87
N GLN A 67 -7.12 15.06 -20.29
CA GLN A 67 -6.24 14.53 -21.33
C GLN A 67 -7.03 13.76 -22.42
N PRO A 68 -7.67 14.44 -23.39
CA PRO A 68 -8.49 13.80 -24.42
C PRO A 68 -7.77 12.75 -25.26
N ARG A 69 -6.45 12.93 -25.47
CA ARG A 69 -5.61 11.98 -26.20
C ARG A 69 -5.46 10.67 -25.45
N ILE A 70 -5.27 10.72 -24.15
CA ILE A 70 -5.17 9.53 -23.29
C ILE A 70 -6.50 8.80 -23.28
N LYS A 71 -7.60 9.53 -23.15
CA LYS A 71 -8.95 8.97 -23.23
C LYS A 71 -9.17 8.24 -24.56
N ALA A 72 -8.78 8.83 -25.69
CA ALA A 72 -8.91 8.20 -27.01
C ALA A 72 -8.14 6.87 -27.11
N VAL A 73 -6.94 6.78 -26.50
CA VAL A 73 -6.16 5.55 -26.45
C VAL A 73 -6.91 4.47 -25.65
N PHE A 74 -7.45 4.82 -24.49
CA PHE A 74 -8.21 3.87 -23.66
C PHE A 74 -9.52 3.43 -24.30
N ASP A 75 -10.21 4.34 -24.99
CA ASP A 75 -11.41 4.00 -25.76
C ASP A 75 -11.07 3.02 -26.91
N ASN A 76 -9.93 3.20 -27.59
CA ASN A 76 -9.46 2.25 -28.60
C ASN A 76 -9.12 0.89 -28.01
N TRP A 77 -8.51 0.82 -26.84
CA TRP A 77 -8.24 -0.47 -26.17
C TRP A 77 -9.52 -1.19 -25.78
N ARG A 78 -10.53 -0.46 -25.33
CA ARG A 78 -11.85 -1.02 -25.01
C ARG A 78 -12.53 -1.60 -26.25
N LEU A 79 -12.44 -0.92 -27.39
CA LEU A 79 -13.04 -1.35 -28.66
C LEU A 79 -12.31 -2.52 -29.31
N SER A 80 -10.99 -2.63 -29.14
CA SER A 80 -10.17 -3.70 -29.70
C SER A 80 -10.13 -4.97 -28.83
N GLY A 81 -10.53 -4.88 -27.57
CA GLY A 81 -10.68 -6.01 -26.67
C GLY A 81 -11.99 -6.74 -26.93
N GLY A 82 -11.92 -7.89 -27.65
CA GLY A 82 -13.11 -8.72 -27.88
C GLY A 82 -13.84 -9.08 -26.57
N THR A 83 -15.16 -9.19 -26.66
CA THR A 83 -16.09 -9.61 -25.61
C THR A 83 -15.80 -11.06 -25.14
N LYS A 84 -14.73 -11.27 -24.38
CA LYS A 84 -14.59 -12.47 -23.57
C LYS A 84 -15.04 -12.11 -22.15
N ASP A 85 -16.22 -12.59 -21.79
CA ASP A 85 -16.60 -12.78 -20.40
C ASP A 85 -15.55 -13.69 -19.75
N THR A 86 -14.49 -13.08 -19.22
CA THR A 86 -13.48 -13.83 -18.49
C THR A 86 -14.08 -14.34 -17.18
N PHE A 87 -13.63 -15.50 -16.73
CA PHE A 87 -14.01 -16.07 -15.42
C PHE A 87 -13.95 -15.04 -14.30
N LEU A 88 -12.99 -14.12 -14.36
CA LEU A 88 -12.85 -12.97 -13.45
C LEU A 88 -14.01 -11.98 -13.53
N SER A 89 -14.62 -11.75 -14.71
CA SER A 89 -15.76 -10.82 -14.82
C SER A 89 -17.05 -11.38 -14.21
N GLN A 90 -17.20 -12.71 -14.17
CA GLN A 90 -18.30 -13.35 -13.45
C GLN A 90 -18.09 -13.35 -11.94
N LEU A 91 -16.84 -13.46 -11.49
CA LEU A 91 -16.45 -13.34 -10.08
C LEU A 91 -16.56 -11.89 -9.57
N GLU A 92 -16.34 -10.91 -10.44
CA GLU A 92 -16.55 -9.48 -10.11
C GLU A 92 -18.01 -9.13 -9.80
N LYS A 93 -18.97 -9.91 -10.28
CA LYS A 93 -20.41 -9.72 -9.98
C LYS A 93 -20.80 -10.19 -8.58
N ASN A 94 -20.01 -11.03 -7.93
CA ASN A 94 -20.24 -11.48 -6.57
C ASN A 94 -19.15 -10.90 -5.65
N GLN A 95 -19.51 -9.84 -4.92
CA GLN A 95 -18.58 -9.06 -4.10
C GLN A 95 -17.95 -9.86 -2.96
N ASP A 96 -18.66 -10.85 -2.43
CA ASP A 96 -18.17 -11.70 -1.34
C ASP A 96 -17.12 -12.69 -1.85
N VAL A 97 -17.35 -13.30 -3.01
CA VAL A 97 -16.38 -14.20 -3.67
C VAL A 97 -15.15 -13.43 -4.13
N LYS A 98 -15.33 -12.19 -4.59
CA LYS A 98 -14.25 -11.28 -4.96
C LYS A 98 -13.35 -10.94 -3.78
N ASN A 99 -13.93 -10.59 -2.63
CA ASN A 99 -13.17 -10.26 -1.42
C ASN A 99 -12.38 -11.47 -0.91
N ILE A 100 -12.93 -12.68 -1.03
CA ILE A 100 -12.24 -13.93 -0.70
C ILE A 100 -11.05 -14.16 -1.65
N LEU A 101 -11.27 -14.06 -2.95
CA LEU A 101 -10.22 -14.27 -3.97
C LEU A 101 -9.12 -13.21 -3.91
N LEU A 102 -9.46 -11.94 -3.72
CA LEU A 102 -8.49 -10.86 -3.56
C LEU A 102 -7.69 -10.97 -2.26
N GLY A 103 -8.33 -11.44 -1.19
CA GLY A 103 -7.65 -11.71 0.07
C GLY A 103 -6.75 -12.94 0.04
N GLU A 104 -7.03 -13.92 -0.82
CA GLU A 104 -6.31 -15.19 -0.89
C GLU A 104 -5.27 -15.27 -2.01
N SER A 105 -5.41 -14.47 -3.07
CA SER A 105 -4.53 -14.54 -4.23
C SER A 105 -4.29 -13.15 -4.86
N PRO A 106 -3.55 -12.24 -4.18
CA PRO A 106 -3.23 -10.92 -4.73
C PRO A 106 -2.54 -10.98 -6.09
N TRP A 107 -1.72 -12.02 -6.34
CA TRP A 107 -1.02 -12.26 -7.61
C TRP A 107 -1.92 -12.72 -8.76
N LEU A 108 -3.10 -13.27 -8.52
CA LEU A 108 -4.07 -13.56 -9.59
C LEU A 108 -4.52 -12.29 -10.31
N LEU A 109 -4.51 -11.15 -9.62
CA LEU A 109 -4.73 -9.83 -10.21
C LEU A 109 -3.53 -9.35 -11.06
N GLU A 110 -2.34 -9.82 -10.73
CA GLU A 110 -1.10 -9.41 -11.39
C GLU A 110 -0.71 -10.34 -12.55
N ALA A 111 -1.15 -11.60 -12.53
CA ALA A 111 -0.86 -12.63 -13.55
C ALA A 111 -1.70 -12.49 -14.83
N THR A 112 -2.18 -11.29 -15.15
CA THR A 112 -3.01 -11.04 -16.32
C THR A 112 -2.17 -10.82 -17.58
N THR A 113 -2.70 -11.26 -18.73
CA THR A 113 -2.09 -11.00 -20.04
C THR A 113 -2.03 -9.50 -20.33
N GLU A 114 -1.14 -9.08 -21.24
CA GLU A 114 -1.05 -7.69 -21.69
C GLU A 114 -2.42 -7.13 -22.12
N THR A 115 -3.18 -7.92 -22.86
CA THR A 115 -4.53 -7.57 -23.31
C THR A 115 -5.48 -7.32 -22.12
N GLU A 116 -5.43 -8.18 -21.11
CA GLU A 116 -6.28 -8.02 -19.90
C GLU A 116 -5.89 -6.81 -19.08
N GLN A 117 -4.61 -6.46 -19.01
CA GLN A 117 -4.17 -5.24 -18.33
C GLN A 117 -4.58 -3.98 -19.09
N GLN A 118 -4.46 -3.97 -20.41
CA GLN A 118 -4.97 -2.89 -21.25
C GLN A 118 -6.49 -2.75 -21.08
N GLN A 119 -7.22 -3.86 -21.01
CA GLN A 119 -8.66 -3.86 -20.73
C GLN A 119 -8.98 -3.33 -19.35
N ARG A 120 -8.22 -3.67 -18.33
CA ARG A 120 -8.42 -3.15 -16.96
C ARG A 120 -8.20 -1.64 -16.89
N ILE A 121 -7.14 -1.15 -17.54
CA ILE A 121 -6.90 0.29 -17.64
C ILE A 121 -8.05 0.94 -18.42
N ALA A 122 -8.41 0.40 -19.58
CA ALA A 122 -9.51 0.91 -20.39
C ALA A 122 -10.87 0.89 -19.63
N THR A 123 -11.12 -0.18 -18.86
CA THR A 123 -12.32 -0.30 -18.02
C THR A 123 -12.30 0.66 -16.86
N LEU A 124 -11.12 0.94 -16.25
CA LEU A 124 -11.01 1.96 -15.22
C LEU A 124 -11.42 3.33 -15.76
N PHE A 125 -11.03 3.65 -17.00
CA PHE A 125 -11.32 4.92 -17.64
C PHE A 125 -12.67 4.95 -18.40
N ASP A 126 -13.46 3.86 -18.36
CA ASP A 126 -14.85 3.89 -18.80
C ASP A 126 -15.68 4.82 -17.89
N VAL A 127 -16.26 5.87 -18.47
CA VAL A 127 -16.90 6.96 -17.71
C VAL A 127 -18.03 6.45 -16.81
N ASN A 128 -18.83 5.49 -17.27
CA ASN A 128 -19.95 4.97 -16.49
C ASN A 128 -19.47 4.10 -15.33
N GLN A 129 -18.53 3.22 -15.59
CA GLN A 129 -17.90 2.36 -14.57
C GLN A 129 -17.12 3.17 -13.55
N LEU A 130 -16.39 4.17 -14.02
CA LEU A 130 -15.60 5.06 -13.18
C LEU A 130 -16.49 5.87 -12.23
N ASN A 131 -17.60 6.43 -12.75
CA ASN A 131 -18.55 7.15 -11.92
C ASN A 131 -19.18 6.25 -10.86
N TYR A 132 -19.56 5.02 -11.22
CA TYR A 132 -20.08 4.04 -10.27
C TYR A 132 -19.09 3.69 -9.18
N ARG A 133 -17.84 3.36 -9.53
CA ARG A 133 -16.79 3.02 -8.57
C ARG A 133 -16.42 4.21 -7.67
N ASN A 134 -16.37 5.40 -8.26
CA ASN A 134 -16.09 6.61 -7.50
C ASN A 134 -17.18 6.88 -6.47
N MET A 135 -18.44 6.76 -6.87
CA MET A 135 -19.58 6.90 -5.95
C MET A 135 -19.55 5.82 -4.86
N ALA A 136 -19.32 4.56 -5.22
CA ALA A 136 -19.27 3.46 -4.26
C ALA A 136 -18.16 3.64 -3.23
N SER A 137 -16.94 4.01 -3.68
CA SER A 137 -15.82 4.26 -2.77
C SER A 137 -16.03 5.50 -1.90
N LEU A 138 -16.65 6.56 -2.45
CA LEU A 138 -17.02 7.76 -1.70
C LEU A 138 -18.02 7.46 -0.59
N LEU A 139 -19.09 6.73 -0.92
CA LEU A 139 -20.14 6.36 0.05
C LEU A 139 -19.58 5.48 1.17
N LYS A 140 -18.72 4.50 0.80
CA LYS A 140 -18.11 3.62 1.80
C LYS A 140 -17.14 4.38 2.70
N LEU A 141 -16.33 5.26 2.14
CA LEU A 141 -15.42 6.08 2.93
C LEU A 141 -16.19 7.02 3.89
N LYS A 142 -17.35 7.53 3.45
CA LYS A 142 -18.26 8.34 4.27
C LYS A 142 -18.89 7.51 5.39
N GLU A 143 -19.32 6.28 5.12
CA GLU A 143 -19.86 5.35 6.11
C GLU A 143 -18.85 5.02 7.21
N LEU A 144 -17.56 4.86 6.82
CA LEU A 144 -16.47 4.55 7.75
C LEU A 144 -16.00 5.76 8.57
N GLN A 145 -16.37 7.00 8.19
CA GLN A 145 -16.08 8.20 8.97
C GLN A 145 -17.09 8.29 10.12
N ASN A 146 -16.59 8.32 11.36
CA ASN A 146 -17.46 8.42 12.54
C ASN A 146 -18.03 9.84 12.73
N GLU A 147 -18.91 10.01 13.72
CA GLU A 147 -19.56 11.29 14.03
C GLU A 147 -18.57 12.40 14.41
N GLU A 148 -17.42 12.04 14.99
CA GLU A 148 -16.36 13.00 15.35
C GLU A 148 -15.53 13.46 14.15
N GLY A 149 -15.72 12.85 12.97
CA GLY A 149 -14.98 13.13 11.75
C GLY A 149 -13.73 12.28 11.57
N ALA A 150 -13.52 11.28 12.42
CA ALA A 150 -12.36 10.41 12.38
C ALA A 150 -12.63 9.13 11.57
N TRP A 151 -11.55 8.55 11.03
CA TRP A 151 -11.52 7.19 10.55
C TRP A 151 -10.73 6.29 11.50
N SER A 152 -11.06 5.01 11.46
CA SER A 152 -10.33 3.92 12.05
C SER A 152 -10.07 2.85 11.00
N TRP A 153 -9.40 1.76 11.33
CA TRP A 153 -9.15 0.67 10.40
C TRP A 153 -10.44 0.08 9.83
N PHE A 154 -11.39 -0.20 10.71
CA PHE A 154 -12.67 -0.85 10.38
C PHE A 154 -13.83 -0.09 11.00
N GLY A 155 -15.01 -0.26 10.42
CA GLY A 155 -16.25 0.24 11.00
C GLY A 155 -16.46 -0.28 12.43
N GLY A 156 -16.94 0.59 13.32
CA GLY A 156 -17.19 0.25 14.73
C GLY A 156 -15.98 0.36 15.68
N MET A 157 -14.77 0.57 15.14
CA MET A 157 -13.60 0.93 15.98
C MET A 157 -13.64 2.40 16.38
N SER A 158 -13.02 2.75 17.52
CA SER A 158 -12.79 4.14 17.89
C SER A 158 -11.89 4.86 16.87
N GLY A 159 -12.12 6.17 16.69
CA GLY A 159 -11.33 6.99 15.78
C GLY A 159 -9.83 6.90 16.05
N ASN A 160 -9.05 6.72 14.98
CA ASN A 160 -7.60 6.62 15.05
C ASN A 160 -6.94 7.84 14.40
N ARG A 161 -6.09 8.53 15.14
CA ARG A 161 -5.46 9.78 14.71
C ARG A 161 -4.53 9.58 13.51
N TYR A 162 -3.79 8.45 13.45
CA TYR A 162 -2.87 8.15 12.34
C TYR A 162 -3.65 7.79 11.06
N VAL A 163 -4.65 6.92 11.17
CA VAL A 163 -5.51 6.56 10.03
C VAL A 163 -6.23 7.78 9.48
N THR A 164 -6.79 8.62 10.37
CA THR A 164 -7.45 9.87 9.97
C THR A 164 -6.47 10.84 9.32
N GLY A 165 -5.27 10.99 9.88
CA GLY A 165 -4.20 11.81 9.29
C GLY A 165 -3.83 11.34 7.89
N TYR A 166 -3.59 10.05 7.71
CA TYR A 166 -3.23 9.49 6.40
C TYR A 166 -4.34 9.70 5.36
N ILE A 167 -5.59 9.38 5.69
CA ILE A 167 -6.72 9.58 4.76
C ILE A 167 -6.91 11.07 4.43
N THR A 168 -6.77 11.95 5.42
CA THR A 168 -6.80 13.40 5.19
C THR A 168 -5.68 13.82 4.24
N GLY A 169 -4.49 13.26 4.40
CA GLY A 169 -3.34 13.47 3.51
C GLY A 169 -3.63 13.06 2.06
N LEU A 170 -4.26 11.91 1.84
CA LEU A 170 -4.70 11.49 0.50
C LEU A 170 -5.68 12.51 -0.12
N LEU A 171 -6.65 13.01 0.66
CA LEU A 171 -7.62 14.00 0.18
C LEU A 171 -6.97 15.36 -0.11
N VAL A 172 -5.97 15.77 0.68
CA VAL A 172 -5.18 16.99 0.43
C VAL A 172 -4.37 16.84 -0.86
N ARG A 173 -3.63 15.75 -1.01
CA ARG A 173 -2.82 15.46 -2.21
C ARG A 173 -3.68 15.32 -3.46
N LEU A 174 -4.83 14.66 -3.35
CA LEU A 174 -5.80 14.58 -4.44
C LEU A 174 -6.27 15.98 -4.88
N SER A 175 -6.59 16.85 -3.92
CA SER A 175 -6.95 18.23 -4.19
C SER A 175 -5.84 19.01 -4.91
N LEU A 176 -4.57 18.74 -4.58
CA LEU A 176 -3.41 19.35 -5.25
C LEU A 176 -3.23 18.83 -6.69
N LEU A 177 -3.45 17.54 -6.92
CA LEU A 177 -3.32 16.93 -8.25
C LEU A 177 -4.47 17.27 -9.20
N THR A 178 -5.64 17.62 -8.67
CA THR A 178 -6.87 17.88 -9.43
C THR A 178 -7.29 19.36 -9.43
N ASP A 179 -6.34 20.26 -9.25
CA ASP A 179 -6.58 21.72 -9.22
C ASP A 179 -7.72 22.12 -8.25
N LYS A 180 -7.77 21.45 -7.10
CA LYS A 180 -8.79 21.62 -6.04
C LYS A 180 -10.20 21.15 -6.38
N ALA A 181 -10.39 20.41 -7.47
CA ALA A 181 -11.69 19.90 -7.91
C ALA A 181 -12.10 18.62 -7.16
N LEU A 182 -12.21 18.65 -5.82
CA LEU A 182 -12.80 17.56 -5.07
C LEU A 182 -14.34 17.58 -5.17
N PRO A 183 -15.00 16.39 -5.22
CA PRO A 183 -16.43 16.30 -5.01
C PRO A 183 -16.84 16.95 -3.68
N GLU A 184 -18.02 17.59 -3.64
CA GLU A 184 -18.49 18.32 -2.45
C GLU A 184 -18.49 17.46 -1.19
N GLU A 185 -18.97 16.21 -1.28
CA GLU A 185 -18.98 15.28 -0.14
C GLU A 185 -17.57 14.94 0.35
N ALA A 186 -16.60 14.78 -0.56
CA ALA A 186 -15.20 14.55 -0.19
C ALA A 186 -14.60 15.79 0.49
N ALA A 187 -14.95 16.98 0.03
CA ALA A 187 -14.54 18.23 0.67
C ALA A 187 -15.12 18.35 2.09
N MET A 188 -16.40 17.97 2.28
CA MET A 188 -17.03 17.93 3.61
C MET A 188 -16.37 16.89 4.54
N MET A 189 -16.09 15.69 4.04
CA MET A 189 -15.37 14.67 4.82
C MET A 189 -13.98 15.15 5.25
N LYS A 190 -13.25 15.80 4.32
CA LYS A 190 -11.93 16.41 4.62
C LYS A 190 -12.05 17.49 5.70
N ALA A 191 -13.05 18.34 5.64
CA ALA A 191 -13.28 19.38 6.64
C ALA A 191 -13.56 18.78 8.03
N LYS A 192 -14.45 17.78 8.13
CA LYS A 192 -14.73 17.05 9.38
C LYS A 192 -13.48 16.38 9.95
N ALA A 193 -12.64 15.80 9.08
CA ALA A 193 -11.39 15.18 9.50
C ALA A 193 -10.41 16.23 10.09
N PHE A 194 -10.30 17.41 9.48
CA PHE A 194 -9.52 18.50 10.06
C PHE A 194 -10.10 18.97 11.40
N ASP A 195 -11.42 19.03 11.57
CA ASP A 195 -12.04 19.37 12.86
C ASP A 195 -11.68 18.37 13.94
N TYR A 196 -11.69 17.06 13.63
CA TYR A 196 -11.21 16.03 14.55
C TYR A 196 -9.73 16.21 14.88
N LEU A 197 -8.87 16.35 13.86
CA LEU A 197 -7.43 16.51 14.03
C LEU A 197 -7.09 17.80 14.82
N ASN A 198 -7.83 18.88 14.60
CA ASN A 198 -7.72 20.13 15.38
C ASN A 198 -8.02 19.89 16.87
N LYS A 199 -9.10 19.15 17.18
CA LYS A 199 -9.48 18.80 18.55
C LYS A 199 -8.40 17.95 19.23
N GLU A 200 -7.89 16.94 18.54
CA GLU A 200 -6.83 16.07 19.05
C GLU A 200 -5.52 16.83 19.28
N ALA A 201 -5.12 17.68 18.36
CA ALA A 201 -3.96 18.56 18.51
C ALA A 201 -4.13 19.52 19.69
N LEU A 202 -5.33 20.08 19.88
CA LEU A 202 -5.63 20.96 21.03
C LEU A 202 -5.57 20.20 22.37
N LYS A 203 -6.02 18.94 22.41
CA LYS A 203 -5.88 18.08 23.62
C LYS A 203 -4.40 17.89 23.96
N GLU A 204 -3.58 17.58 22.96
CA GLU A 204 -2.13 17.42 23.14
C GLU A 204 -1.47 18.74 23.60
N TYR A 205 -1.82 19.86 22.97
CA TYR A 205 -1.35 21.18 23.40
C TYR A 205 -1.64 21.44 24.89
N ARG A 206 -2.88 21.19 25.32
CA ARG A 206 -3.28 21.38 26.71
C ARG A 206 -2.54 20.44 27.66
N ALA A 207 -2.31 19.19 27.26
CA ALA A 207 -1.53 18.21 28.01
C ALA A 207 -0.07 18.65 28.17
N ILE A 208 0.57 19.09 27.07
CA ILE A 208 1.94 19.62 27.09
C ILE A 208 2.02 20.83 28.00
N ARG A 209 1.10 21.80 27.89
CA ARG A 209 1.10 23.01 28.74
C ARG A 209 0.91 22.69 30.22
N LYS A 210 0.10 21.66 30.52
CA LYS A 210 -0.07 21.18 31.92
C LYS A 210 1.22 20.52 32.42
N ALA A 211 1.86 19.67 31.62
CA ALA A 211 3.12 19.03 32.01
C ALA A 211 4.24 20.05 32.24
N GLU A 212 4.36 21.07 31.36
CA GLU A 212 5.34 22.15 31.53
C GLU A 212 5.12 22.97 32.82
N LYS A 213 3.85 23.25 33.16
CA LYS A 213 3.53 23.92 34.45
C LYS A 213 3.96 23.09 35.64
N ASN A 214 4.00 21.76 35.49
CA ASN A 214 4.46 20.84 36.55
C ASN A 214 5.98 20.59 36.48
N GLY A 215 6.73 21.36 35.69
CA GLY A 215 8.19 21.28 35.62
C GLY A 215 8.73 20.27 34.59
N THR A 216 7.87 19.59 33.80
CA THR A 216 8.31 18.67 32.76
C THR A 216 8.72 19.44 31.50
N LYS A 217 9.95 19.28 31.04
CA LYS A 217 10.41 19.89 29.77
C LYS A 217 10.01 19.00 28.61
N ILE A 218 9.12 19.46 27.74
CA ILE A 218 8.76 18.80 26.49
C ILE A 218 9.55 19.44 25.34
N THR A 219 10.40 18.64 24.71
CA THR A 219 11.30 19.09 23.63
C THR A 219 10.94 18.53 22.26
N VAL A 220 10.10 17.47 22.22
CA VAL A 220 9.74 16.78 20.98
C VAL A 220 8.22 16.64 20.91
N LEU A 221 7.63 17.03 19.79
CA LEU A 221 6.22 16.81 19.49
C LEU A 221 5.99 15.35 19.06
N SER A 222 4.77 14.83 19.26
CA SER A 222 4.39 13.52 18.74
C SER A 222 4.39 13.50 17.21
N ASP A 223 4.60 12.31 16.63
CA ASP A 223 4.54 12.15 15.16
C ASP A 223 3.14 12.49 14.62
N ALA A 224 2.09 12.19 15.39
CA ALA A 224 0.72 12.56 15.04
C ALA A 224 0.49 14.09 15.02
N THR A 225 1.14 14.85 15.89
CA THR A 225 1.08 16.31 15.85
C THR A 225 1.94 16.87 14.72
N MET A 226 3.08 16.26 14.42
CA MET A 226 3.87 16.63 13.23
C MET A 226 3.08 16.41 11.94
N GLU A 227 2.42 15.26 11.79
CA GLU A 227 1.54 14.97 10.66
C GLU A 227 0.39 15.99 10.54
N TYR A 228 -0.26 16.29 11.65
CA TYR A 228 -1.29 17.34 11.69
C TYR A 228 -0.78 18.70 11.19
N MET A 229 0.37 19.16 11.72
CA MET A 229 0.95 20.45 11.32
C MET A 229 1.32 20.47 9.83
N TYR A 230 1.88 19.35 9.35
CA TYR A 230 2.22 19.18 7.94
C TYR A 230 0.97 19.25 7.05
N LEU A 231 -0.11 18.55 7.40
CA LEU A 231 -1.37 18.55 6.64
C LEU A 231 -2.04 19.92 6.62
N VAL A 232 -2.05 20.64 7.76
CA VAL A 232 -2.55 22.01 7.85
C VAL A 232 -1.75 22.93 6.92
N SER A 233 -0.41 22.80 6.92
CA SER A 233 0.49 23.61 6.10
C SER A 233 0.35 23.30 4.61
N LEU A 234 0.35 22.00 4.24
CA LEU A 234 0.24 21.54 2.87
C LEU A 234 -1.13 21.90 2.26
N GLY A 235 -2.20 21.68 3.04
CA GLY A 235 -3.57 21.99 2.64
C GLY A 235 -3.93 23.48 2.74
N SER A 236 -3.02 24.33 3.20
CA SER A 236 -3.24 25.76 3.44
C SER A 236 -4.50 26.05 4.27
N VAL A 237 -4.71 25.24 5.31
CA VAL A 237 -5.90 25.31 6.17
C VAL A 237 -5.81 26.54 7.07
N LYS A 238 -6.85 27.37 7.04
CA LYS A 238 -6.94 28.55 7.90
C LYS A 238 -7.41 28.15 9.30
N LEU A 239 -6.55 28.33 10.28
CA LEU A 239 -6.87 28.09 11.69
C LEU A 239 -7.27 29.41 12.37
N SER A 240 -8.15 29.33 13.39
CA SER A 240 -8.57 30.46 14.20
C SER A 240 -8.67 30.08 15.69
N GLY A 241 -8.76 31.08 16.56
CA GLY A 241 -8.98 30.89 18.00
C GLY A 241 -7.92 30.05 18.68
N GLU A 242 -8.36 29.08 19.48
CA GLU A 242 -7.44 28.19 20.23
C GLU A 242 -6.62 27.27 19.33
N TYR A 243 -7.15 26.89 18.16
CA TYR A 243 -6.41 26.04 17.21
C TYR A 243 -5.22 26.79 16.61
N ALA A 244 -5.39 28.05 16.23
CA ALA A 244 -4.29 28.89 15.76
C ALA A 244 -3.24 29.12 16.84
N LYS A 245 -3.68 29.32 18.10
CA LYS A 245 -2.80 29.45 19.25
C LYS A 245 -1.99 28.17 19.52
N ALA A 246 -2.63 27.00 19.46
CA ALA A 246 -1.98 25.71 19.61
C ALA A 246 -0.96 25.47 18.48
N PHE A 247 -1.33 25.73 17.24
CA PHE A 247 -0.43 25.61 16.09
C PHE A 247 0.79 26.52 16.20
N GLY A 248 0.58 27.80 16.58
CA GLY A 248 1.68 28.76 16.80
C GLY A 248 2.63 28.29 17.92
N TYR A 249 2.08 27.71 19.01
CA TYR A 249 2.89 27.10 20.04
C TYR A 249 3.71 25.91 19.53
N PHE A 250 3.11 25.01 18.75
CA PHE A 250 3.81 23.88 18.15
C PHE A 250 4.95 24.33 17.22
N LEU A 251 4.76 25.40 16.46
CA LEU A 251 5.84 26.01 15.65
C LEU A 251 7.05 26.39 16.50
N THR A 252 6.86 26.88 17.74
CA THR A 252 7.98 27.19 18.65
C THR A 252 8.69 25.95 19.17
N LYS A 253 8.01 24.78 19.12
CA LYS A 253 8.53 23.47 19.55
C LYS A 253 9.09 22.63 18.42
N LEU A 254 8.93 23.05 17.16
CA LEU A 254 9.63 22.41 16.05
C LEU A 254 11.12 22.45 16.36
N GLY A 255 11.69 21.26 16.57
CA GLY A 255 13.10 21.14 16.91
C GLY A 255 13.97 21.74 15.83
N ARG A 256 14.96 22.53 16.24
CA ARG A 256 16.02 23.03 15.35
C ARG A 256 17.20 22.06 15.27
N ASN A 257 17.07 20.89 15.89
CA ASN A 257 18.11 19.87 15.86
C ASN A 257 18.05 19.08 14.54
N LEU A 258 18.96 19.40 13.65
CA LEU A 258 19.10 18.77 12.34
C LEU A 258 19.61 17.31 12.42
N GLU A 259 20.21 16.91 13.53
CA GLU A 259 20.77 15.56 13.73
C GLU A 259 19.73 14.55 14.18
N SER A 260 18.62 15.01 14.79
CA SER A 260 17.58 14.12 15.34
C SER A 260 16.36 14.01 14.46
N GLY A 261 15.74 12.83 14.48
CA GLY A 261 14.46 12.56 13.82
C GLY A 261 14.58 11.70 12.56
N THR A 262 13.43 11.16 12.14
CA THR A 262 13.29 10.38 10.92
C THR A 262 13.32 11.27 9.68
N MET A 263 13.57 10.71 8.51
CA MET A 263 13.55 11.48 7.24
C MET A 263 12.17 12.08 6.97
N ILE A 264 11.09 11.36 7.27
CA ILE A 264 9.71 11.90 7.21
C ILE A 264 9.58 13.14 8.10
N ARG A 265 10.06 13.08 9.33
CA ARG A 265 9.96 14.18 10.28
C ARG A 265 10.75 15.41 9.80
N LYS A 266 11.96 15.22 9.27
CA LYS A 266 12.76 16.30 8.69
C LYS A 266 12.04 16.92 7.48
N ALA A 267 11.52 16.09 6.59
CA ALA A 267 10.77 16.54 5.41
C ALA A 267 9.52 17.33 5.79
N GLN A 268 8.73 16.82 6.71
CA GLN A 268 7.54 17.52 7.23
C GLN A 268 7.91 18.85 7.88
N THR A 269 8.97 18.87 8.68
CA THR A 269 9.47 20.12 9.31
C THR A 269 9.85 21.15 8.26
N ALA A 270 10.57 20.76 7.21
CA ALA A 270 10.93 21.66 6.12
C ALA A 270 9.69 22.26 5.45
N VAL A 271 8.67 21.46 5.14
CA VAL A 271 7.41 21.93 4.54
C VAL A 271 6.67 22.89 5.48
N ILE A 272 6.53 22.53 6.75
CA ILE A 272 5.85 23.38 7.76
C ILE A 272 6.55 24.74 7.87
N LEU A 273 7.85 24.75 8.01
CA LEU A 273 8.65 25.99 8.13
C LEU A 273 8.57 26.84 6.85
N GLN A 274 8.67 26.22 5.68
CA GLN A 274 8.53 26.91 4.38
C GLN A 274 7.16 27.59 4.26
N LYS A 275 6.08 26.90 4.59
CA LYS A 275 4.71 27.44 4.54
C LYS A 275 4.45 28.49 5.63
N ALA A 276 5.13 28.41 6.75
CA ALA A 276 5.05 29.41 7.84
C ALA A 276 5.94 30.67 7.58
N GLY A 277 6.71 30.71 6.48
CA GLY A 277 7.58 31.82 6.13
C GLY A 277 8.98 31.77 6.75
N HIS A 278 9.33 30.69 7.45
CA HIS A 278 10.66 30.45 8.04
C HIS A 278 11.60 29.78 7.02
N LYS A 279 11.88 30.51 5.92
CA LYS A 279 12.57 29.92 4.77
C LYS A 279 14.00 29.49 5.09
N THR A 280 14.75 30.28 5.84
CA THR A 280 16.15 29.97 6.19
C THR A 280 16.24 28.65 6.96
N GLU A 281 15.40 28.47 7.98
CA GLU A 281 15.36 27.25 8.78
C GLU A 281 14.85 26.05 7.95
N ALA A 282 13.91 26.26 7.03
CA ALA A 282 13.46 25.22 6.09
C ALA A 282 14.62 24.76 5.19
N ASP A 283 15.41 25.68 4.65
CA ASP A 283 16.56 25.38 3.79
C ASP A 283 17.66 24.61 4.55
N GLU A 284 17.84 24.85 5.85
CA GLU A 284 18.75 24.06 6.72
C GLU A 284 18.29 22.59 6.82
N PHE A 285 16.99 22.34 6.99
CA PHE A 285 16.45 20.98 6.97
C PHE A 285 16.61 20.31 5.61
N ILE A 286 16.40 21.04 4.52
CA ILE A 286 16.62 20.53 3.16
C ILE A 286 18.09 20.18 2.94
N ALA A 287 19.03 21.01 3.39
CA ALA A 287 20.46 20.72 3.34
C ALA A 287 20.79 19.44 4.13
N SER A 288 20.31 19.33 5.36
CA SER A 288 20.50 18.15 6.19
C SER A 288 19.93 16.87 5.57
N ILE A 289 18.78 16.94 4.89
CA ILE A 289 18.21 15.81 4.15
C ILE A 289 19.15 15.39 3.00
N LYS A 290 19.66 16.37 2.24
CA LYS A 290 20.57 16.12 1.10
C LYS A 290 21.87 15.44 1.51
N GLU A 291 22.39 15.71 2.70
CA GLU A 291 23.60 15.06 3.24
C GLU A 291 23.43 13.54 3.43
N HIS A 292 22.20 13.06 3.58
CA HIS A 292 21.89 11.64 3.76
C HIS A 292 21.51 10.91 2.46
N LEU A 293 21.42 11.63 1.34
CA LEU A 293 21.15 11.05 0.04
C LEU A 293 22.42 10.45 -0.56
N VAL A 294 22.28 9.22 -1.04
CA VAL A 294 23.28 8.53 -1.85
C VAL A 294 22.84 8.62 -3.30
N GLN A 295 23.75 8.97 -4.20
CA GLN A 295 23.50 9.04 -5.66
C GLN A 295 24.29 7.93 -6.35
N THR A 296 23.60 7.13 -7.15
CA THR A 296 24.21 6.10 -8.00
C THR A 296 23.52 6.10 -9.36
N ASP A 297 24.25 5.75 -10.42
CA ASP A 297 23.68 5.65 -11.77
C ASP A 297 22.54 4.62 -11.84
N GLU A 298 22.63 3.57 -11.03
CA GLU A 298 21.65 2.47 -11.02
C GLU A 298 20.37 2.82 -10.27
N MET A 299 20.48 3.51 -9.12
CA MET A 299 19.37 3.74 -8.18
C MET A 299 18.90 5.20 -8.18
N GLY A 300 19.63 6.11 -8.83
CA GLY A 300 19.44 7.53 -8.68
C GLY A 300 19.73 7.99 -7.24
N ALA A 301 19.13 9.12 -6.86
CA ALA A 301 19.26 9.65 -5.50
C ALA A 301 18.29 8.93 -4.54
N HIS A 302 18.80 8.39 -3.45
CA HIS A 302 18.02 7.63 -2.47
C HIS A 302 18.68 7.58 -1.09
N PHE A 303 17.98 7.04 -0.10
CA PHE A 303 18.53 6.76 1.22
C PHE A 303 19.03 5.31 1.29
N ALA A 304 20.28 5.12 1.69
CA ALA A 304 20.89 3.79 1.76
C ALA A 304 20.35 2.92 2.92
N PHE A 305 19.70 3.54 3.92
CA PHE A 305 19.35 2.87 5.16
C PHE A 305 18.04 3.37 5.77
N HIS A 306 17.23 2.43 6.29
CA HIS A 306 16.06 2.66 7.12
C HIS A 306 16.18 1.87 8.42
N ALA A 307 16.21 2.56 9.56
CA ALA A 307 16.46 1.95 10.87
C ALA A 307 15.39 0.92 11.26
N ASN A 308 14.13 1.22 10.98
CA ASN A 308 13.01 0.30 11.23
C ASN A 308 11.90 0.53 10.17
N PRO A 309 11.92 -0.21 9.06
CA PRO A 309 10.97 -0.01 7.97
C PRO A 309 9.52 -0.41 8.30
N TYR A 310 9.28 -0.97 9.49
CA TYR A 310 7.98 -1.49 9.91
C TYR A 310 7.23 -0.56 10.87
N THR A 311 7.85 0.53 11.30
CA THR A 311 7.21 1.53 12.15
C THR A 311 6.75 2.74 11.36
N TRP A 312 5.67 3.35 11.84
CA TRP A 312 5.16 4.59 11.25
C TRP A 312 6.23 5.69 11.28
N GLY A 313 6.39 6.40 10.18
CA GLY A 313 7.42 7.43 10.05
C GLY A 313 8.82 6.95 9.64
N MET A 314 9.03 5.63 9.50
CA MET A 314 10.28 5.04 9.03
C MET A 314 10.12 4.16 7.79
N MET A 315 8.91 4.06 7.26
CA MET A 315 8.62 3.27 6.06
C MET A 315 9.32 3.85 4.83
N PRO A 316 10.04 3.03 4.03
CA PRO A 316 10.93 3.52 2.98
C PRO A 316 10.24 4.36 1.91
N VAL A 317 9.16 3.88 1.31
CA VAL A 317 8.48 4.57 0.21
C VAL A 317 7.80 5.85 0.70
N PRO A 318 6.97 5.85 1.76
CA PRO A 318 6.41 7.08 2.32
C PRO A 318 7.47 8.11 2.72
N ALA A 319 8.59 7.67 3.33
CA ALA A 319 9.68 8.56 3.72
C ALA A 319 10.35 9.20 2.49
N HIS A 320 10.60 8.40 1.46
CA HIS A 320 11.19 8.87 0.21
C HIS A 320 10.28 9.90 -0.49
N VAL A 321 8.97 9.61 -0.55
CA VAL A 321 7.99 10.52 -1.15
C VAL A 321 7.84 11.82 -0.36
N ALA A 322 7.86 11.76 0.98
CA ALA A 322 7.83 12.95 1.83
C ALA A 322 9.05 13.86 1.56
N VAL A 323 10.23 13.28 1.36
CA VAL A 323 11.42 14.04 0.98
C VAL A 323 11.30 14.65 -0.42
N MET A 324 10.81 13.88 -1.41
CA MET A 324 10.57 14.42 -2.76
C MET A 324 9.61 15.61 -2.73
N GLU A 325 8.56 15.54 -1.91
CA GLU A 325 7.61 16.62 -1.71
C GLU A 325 8.26 17.85 -1.04
N ALA A 326 9.05 17.64 0.01
CA ALA A 326 9.77 18.73 0.69
C ALA A 326 10.77 19.43 -0.23
N LEU A 327 11.52 18.68 -1.02
CA LEU A 327 12.45 19.22 -2.02
C LEU A 327 11.72 20.07 -3.08
N ARG A 328 10.55 19.63 -3.50
CA ARG A 328 9.74 20.38 -4.45
C ARG A 328 9.17 21.66 -3.83
N GLU A 329 8.65 21.60 -2.61
CA GLU A 329 8.09 22.76 -1.90
C GLU A 329 9.19 23.83 -1.59
N ALA A 330 10.42 23.41 -1.34
CA ALA A 330 11.56 24.30 -1.18
C ALA A 330 11.98 25.00 -2.50
N GLY A 331 11.69 24.38 -3.66
CA GLY A 331 12.07 24.87 -4.98
C GLY A 331 13.54 24.63 -5.34
N GLY A 332 13.86 24.75 -6.61
CA GLY A 332 15.24 24.63 -7.12
C GLY A 332 15.87 23.23 -7.07
N ASN A 333 15.06 22.18 -6.84
CA ASN A 333 15.52 20.80 -6.66
C ASN A 333 14.95 19.84 -7.72
N ASP A 334 14.46 20.35 -8.83
CA ASP A 334 13.75 19.52 -9.83
C ASP A 334 14.58 18.36 -10.36
N ALA A 335 15.87 18.59 -10.66
CA ALA A 335 16.77 17.53 -11.13
C ALA A 335 16.93 16.41 -10.09
N LEU A 336 17.09 16.76 -8.82
CA LEU A 336 17.23 15.80 -7.73
C LEU A 336 15.94 14.99 -7.52
N VAL A 337 14.78 15.65 -7.62
CA VAL A 337 13.47 14.96 -7.53
C VAL A 337 13.30 13.98 -8.69
N GLU A 338 13.76 14.31 -9.91
CA GLU A 338 13.72 13.37 -11.04
C GLU A 338 14.65 12.16 -10.80
N GLU A 339 15.84 12.36 -10.25
CA GLU A 339 16.72 11.25 -9.88
C GLU A 339 16.11 10.35 -8.78
N MET A 340 15.42 10.94 -7.81
CA MET A 340 14.74 10.19 -6.76
C MET A 340 13.61 9.28 -7.30
N LYS A 341 13.00 9.62 -8.43
CA LYS A 341 12.03 8.76 -9.10
C LYS A 341 12.61 7.41 -9.53
N LEU A 342 13.91 7.33 -9.85
CA LEU A 342 14.55 6.06 -10.23
C LEU A 342 14.48 5.05 -9.10
N TRP A 343 14.84 5.45 -7.88
CA TRP A 343 14.73 4.57 -6.72
C TRP A 343 13.27 4.15 -6.46
N LEU A 344 12.35 5.12 -6.52
CA LEU A 344 10.94 4.87 -6.30
C LEU A 344 10.39 3.83 -7.29
N LEU A 345 10.75 3.93 -8.56
CA LEU A 345 10.37 2.96 -9.60
C LEU A 345 11.01 1.59 -9.37
N LYS A 346 12.23 1.55 -8.83
CA LYS A 346 12.91 0.29 -8.51
C LYS A 346 12.27 -0.46 -7.34
N GLN A 347 11.58 0.26 -6.43
CA GLN A 347 10.76 -0.34 -5.38
C GLN A 347 9.42 -0.89 -5.88
N LYS A 348 9.03 -0.57 -7.11
CA LYS A 348 7.81 -1.07 -7.73
C LYS A 348 7.90 -2.60 -7.91
N GLN A 349 6.85 -3.29 -7.55
CA GLN A 349 6.63 -4.69 -7.91
C GLN A 349 6.04 -4.75 -9.33
N THR A 350 5.25 -5.74 -9.69
CA THR A 350 4.77 -5.87 -11.08
C THR A 350 4.01 -4.65 -11.60
N THR A 351 2.92 -4.25 -10.94
CA THR A 351 2.06 -3.11 -11.33
C THR A 351 1.91 -2.06 -10.24
N SER A 352 2.29 -2.37 -9.01
CA SER A 352 2.11 -1.53 -7.83
C SER A 352 3.32 -1.60 -6.91
N TRP A 353 3.32 -0.81 -5.85
CA TRP A 353 4.25 -0.93 -4.75
C TRP A 353 3.69 -1.88 -3.69
N ASN A 354 4.49 -2.21 -2.71
CA ASN A 354 4.25 -3.27 -1.73
C ASN A 354 3.04 -3.07 -0.79
N SER A 355 2.34 -1.93 -0.85
CA SER A 355 1.11 -1.68 -0.08
C SER A 355 0.25 -0.63 -0.76
N PRO A 356 -1.07 -0.52 -0.44
CA PRO A 356 -1.91 0.57 -0.90
C PRO A 356 -1.36 1.95 -0.53
N VAL A 357 -0.78 2.09 0.67
CA VAL A 357 -0.14 3.33 1.15
C VAL A 357 1.04 3.70 0.25
N ALA A 358 2.00 2.78 0.09
CA ALA A 358 3.18 3.01 -0.74
C ALA A 358 2.80 3.27 -2.21
N THR A 359 1.77 2.58 -2.72
CA THR A 359 1.29 2.77 -4.09
C THR A 359 0.65 4.15 -4.28
N ALA A 360 -0.20 4.59 -3.35
CA ALA A 360 -0.83 5.92 -3.43
C ALA A 360 0.21 7.05 -3.31
N ASP A 361 1.19 6.90 -2.42
CA ASP A 361 2.28 7.87 -2.26
C ASP A 361 3.16 7.91 -3.52
N ALA A 362 3.49 6.76 -4.10
CA ALA A 362 4.27 6.69 -5.34
C ALA A 362 3.52 7.30 -6.54
N VAL A 363 2.22 7.04 -6.67
CA VAL A 363 1.37 7.68 -7.68
C VAL A 363 1.41 9.20 -7.53
N PHE A 364 1.27 9.71 -6.31
CA PHE A 364 1.40 11.14 -6.05
C PHE A 364 2.77 11.68 -6.47
N ALA A 365 3.87 11.04 -6.05
CA ALA A 365 5.23 11.47 -6.37
C ALA A 365 5.51 11.51 -7.87
N LEU A 366 4.99 10.54 -8.62
CA LEU A 366 5.16 10.49 -10.08
C LEU A 366 4.35 11.55 -10.82
N LEU A 367 3.20 11.98 -10.28
CA LEU A 367 2.27 12.93 -10.93
C LEU A 367 2.34 14.36 -10.36
N MET A 368 3.13 14.62 -9.33
CA MET A 368 3.10 15.91 -8.61
C MET A 368 3.50 17.14 -9.44
N LYS A 369 4.02 16.97 -10.66
CA LYS A 369 4.24 18.05 -11.64
C LYS A 369 3.02 18.31 -12.56
N GLY A 370 1.95 17.54 -12.42
CA GLY A 370 0.72 17.64 -13.21
C GLY A 370 0.61 16.62 -14.35
N ALA A 371 -0.61 16.50 -14.89
CA ALA A 371 -0.93 15.48 -15.90
C ALA A 371 -0.23 15.68 -17.27
N ASN A 372 0.28 16.86 -17.58
CA ASN A 372 1.02 17.13 -18.83
C ASN A 372 2.30 16.30 -18.98
N LEU A 373 2.78 15.68 -17.89
CA LEU A 373 3.89 14.74 -17.94
C LEU A 373 3.60 13.50 -18.77
N LEU A 374 2.33 13.16 -19.00
CA LEU A 374 1.92 11.99 -19.75
C LEU A 374 2.09 12.14 -21.27
N ASP A 375 2.36 13.34 -21.78
CA ASP A 375 2.51 13.61 -23.21
C ASP A 375 3.89 13.26 -23.79
N ASN A 376 4.88 12.97 -22.96
CA ASN A 376 6.23 12.68 -23.40
C ASN A 376 6.40 11.21 -23.82
N GLN A 377 6.86 10.96 -25.03
CA GLN A 377 7.13 9.64 -25.59
C GLN A 377 8.63 9.36 -25.64
N GLY A 378 9.05 8.19 -25.14
CA GLY A 378 10.43 7.74 -25.26
C GLY A 378 10.63 6.86 -26.48
N ASP A 379 11.75 7.01 -27.21
CA ASP A 379 12.15 6.08 -28.27
C ASP A 379 13.15 5.05 -27.71
N VAL A 380 12.69 3.82 -27.60
CA VAL A 380 13.47 2.72 -27.04
C VAL A 380 13.29 1.45 -27.85
N ARG A 381 14.41 0.74 -28.05
CA ARG A 381 14.48 -0.58 -28.65
C ARG A 381 15.00 -1.60 -27.63
N ILE A 382 14.30 -2.70 -27.48
CA ILE A 382 14.64 -3.79 -26.56
C ILE A 382 14.82 -5.08 -27.34
N VAL A 383 15.86 -5.83 -27.05
CA VAL A 383 16.10 -7.17 -27.62
C VAL A 383 16.24 -8.19 -26.50
N ILE A 384 15.41 -9.23 -26.56
CA ILE A 384 15.45 -10.37 -25.63
C ILE A 384 15.24 -11.67 -26.40
N ALA A 385 16.17 -12.63 -26.32
CA ALA A 385 16.11 -13.92 -27.02
C ALA A 385 15.72 -13.80 -28.51
N ASN A 386 16.26 -12.83 -29.23
CA ASN A 386 15.98 -12.49 -30.63
C ASN A 386 14.60 -11.85 -30.91
N GLU A 387 13.78 -11.65 -29.88
CA GLU A 387 12.57 -10.82 -29.99
C GLU A 387 12.96 -9.34 -29.90
N VAL A 388 12.40 -8.52 -30.79
CA VAL A 388 12.64 -7.07 -30.83
C VAL A 388 11.35 -6.33 -30.47
N LEU A 389 11.44 -5.46 -29.47
CA LEU A 389 10.34 -4.61 -29.02
C LEU A 389 10.75 -3.15 -29.18
N GLU A 390 9.88 -2.30 -29.72
CA GLU A 390 10.14 -0.87 -29.92
C GLU A 390 8.97 0.00 -29.47
N THR A 391 9.25 1.14 -28.81
CA THR A 391 8.22 2.05 -28.31
C THR A 391 7.59 2.92 -29.39
N VAL A 392 8.29 3.16 -30.51
CA VAL A 392 7.88 4.08 -31.59
C VAL A 392 7.46 3.36 -32.88
N SER A 393 7.78 2.09 -32.99
CA SER A 393 7.43 1.31 -34.18
C SER A 393 5.92 1.06 -34.31
N PRO A 394 5.33 1.10 -35.51
CA PRO A 394 3.92 0.76 -35.75
C PRO A 394 3.60 -0.72 -35.57
N SER A 395 4.50 -1.52 -35.03
CA SER A 395 4.25 -2.93 -34.74
C SER A 395 3.10 -3.08 -33.74
N LYS A 396 2.33 -4.16 -33.85
CA LYS A 396 1.13 -4.48 -33.04
C LYS A 396 1.39 -4.57 -31.50
N THR A 397 2.65 -4.42 -31.07
CA THR A 397 3.10 -4.54 -29.67
C THR A 397 3.28 -3.20 -28.97
N THR A 398 3.17 -2.09 -29.68
CA THR A 398 3.30 -0.74 -29.11
C THR A 398 1.94 -0.08 -29.05
N VAL A 399 1.64 0.51 -27.91
CA VAL A 399 0.46 1.36 -27.80
C VAL A 399 0.79 2.68 -28.48
N PRO A 400 0.12 3.04 -29.58
CA PRO A 400 0.42 4.29 -30.27
C PRO A 400 0.27 5.47 -29.32
N GLY A 401 1.34 6.21 -29.16
CA GLY A 401 1.29 7.50 -28.47
C GLY A 401 1.72 7.51 -27.00
N LEU A 402 2.08 6.38 -26.39
CA LEU A 402 2.37 6.33 -24.95
C LEU A 402 3.83 6.02 -24.59
N GLY A 403 4.66 5.56 -25.53
CA GLY A 403 6.05 5.21 -25.24
C GLY A 403 6.21 4.11 -24.19
N TYR A 404 5.21 3.23 -24.10
CA TYR A 404 5.14 2.13 -23.14
C TYR A 404 5.08 0.79 -23.84
N ILE A 405 5.87 -0.16 -23.35
CA ILE A 405 5.87 -1.56 -23.78
C ILE A 405 5.62 -2.43 -22.55
N LYS A 406 4.71 -3.38 -22.67
CA LYS A 406 4.63 -4.53 -21.78
C LYS A 406 4.41 -5.77 -22.63
N ARG A 407 5.29 -6.76 -22.46
CA ARG A 407 5.22 -8.01 -23.22
C ARG A 407 5.49 -9.18 -22.29
N SER A 408 4.56 -10.12 -22.25
CA SER A 408 4.70 -11.38 -21.52
C SER A 408 4.99 -12.53 -22.47
N PHE A 409 5.92 -13.38 -22.09
CA PHE A 409 6.39 -14.53 -22.84
C PHE A 409 6.19 -15.79 -22.02
N THR A 410 5.73 -16.85 -22.69
CA THR A 410 5.63 -18.22 -22.14
C THR A 410 6.49 -19.21 -22.91
N GLN A 411 7.06 -18.79 -24.06
CA GLN A 411 7.95 -19.63 -24.85
C GLN A 411 9.26 -19.91 -24.11
N LYS A 412 9.68 -21.15 -24.11
CA LYS A 412 10.86 -21.64 -23.37
C LYS A 412 12.14 -20.85 -23.70
N ASN A 413 12.39 -20.55 -24.97
CA ASN A 413 13.58 -19.82 -25.40
C ASN A 413 13.63 -18.39 -24.85
N VAL A 414 12.48 -17.76 -24.58
CA VAL A 414 12.39 -16.41 -24.01
C VAL A 414 12.39 -16.46 -22.50
N VAL A 415 11.61 -17.37 -21.86
CA VAL A 415 11.56 -17.48 -20.40
C VAL A 415 12.87 -17.95 -19.77
N ASP A 416 13.74 -18.58 -20.55
CA ASP A 416 15.10 -18.98 -20.16
C ASP A 416 16.18 -17.95 -20.56
N ALA A 417 15.81 -16.79 -21.13
CA ALA A 417 16.76 -15.76 -21.55
C ALA A 417 17.55 -15.21 -20.34
N ARG A 418 18.88 -15.13 -20.49
CA ARG A 418 19.80 -14.69 -19.43
C ARG A 418 20.25 -13.25 -19.57
N LYS A 419 19.92 -12.59 -20.68
CA LYS A 419 20.29 -11.21 -20.96
C LYS A 419 19.18 -10.48 -21.73
N ILE A 420 19.15 -9.16 -21.51
CA ILE A 420 18.33 -8.21 -22.25
C ILE A 420 19.21 -7.06 -22.73
N GLU A 421 18.97 -6.57 -23.94
CA GLU A 421 19.64 -5.40 -24.50
C GLU A 421 18.63 -4.29 -24.65
N VAL A 422 18.96 -3.09 -24.17
CA VAL A 422 18.10 -1.90 -24.24
C VAL A 422 18.90 -0.77 -24.88
N GLU A 423 18.34 -0.18 -25.93
CA GLU A 423 18.88 0.99 -26.63
C GLU A 423 17.86 2.12 -26.54
N LYS A 424 18.25 3.23 -25.89
CA LYS A 424 17.45 4.46 -25.84
C LYS A 424 18.02 5.48 -26.84
N ARG A 425 17.16 5.94 -27.76
CA ARG A 425 17.56 6.74 -28.91
C ARG A 425 17.32 8.25 -28.74
N ASN A 426 16.56 8.66 -27.72
CA ASN A 426 16.26 10.06 -27.43
C ASN A 426 16.68 10.47 -26.02
N PRO A 427 16.89 11.78 -25.74
CA PRO A 427 17.20 12.26 -24.40
C PRO A 427 16.08 12.01 -23.39
N GLY A 428 16.43 12.07 -22.09
CA GLY A 428 15.48 11.93 -20.98
C GLY A 428 15.62 10.61 -20.23
N ILE A 429 14.87 10.47 -19.15
CA ILE A 429 14.85 9.27 -18.30
C ILE A 429 13.87 8.27 -18.90
N ALA A 430 14.31 7.02 -18.94
CA ALA A 430 13.46 5.89 -19.28
C ALA A 430 13.66 4.81 -18.22
N TRP A 431 12.65 4.00 -18.00
CA TRP A 431 12.69 2.94 -17.02
C TRP A 431 12.09 1.65 -17.57
N GLY A 432 12.66 0.53 -17.15
CA GLY A 432 12.16 -0.79 -17.51
C GLY A 432 12.43 -1.82 -16.43
N ALA A 433 11.65 -2.88 -16.45
CA ALA A 433 11.79 -4.03 -15.57
C ALA A 433 11.53 -5.33 -16.31
N VAL A 434 12.14 -6.40 -15.81
CA VAL A 434 11.88 -7.76 -16.25
C VAL A 434 11.44 -8.58 -15.04
N TYR A 435 10.29 -9.24 -15.16
CA TYR A 435 9.71 -10.05 -14.10
C TYR A 435 9.68 -11.52 -14.52
N ALA A 436 10.13 -12.42 -13.67
CA ALA A 436 9.95 -13.85 -13.82
C ALA A 436 8.88 -14.33 -12.84
N GLU A 437 7.83 -14.95 -13.36
CA GLU A 437 6.69 -15.47 -12.61
C GLU A 437 6.60 -16.99 -12.82
N PHE A 438 6.17 -17.71 -11.81
CA PHE A 438 5.94 -19.16 -11.88
C PHE A 438 4.97 -19.59 -10.78
N GLU A 439 4.29 -20.72 -10.99
CA GLU A 439 3.42 -21.33 -10.00
C GLU A 439 4.17 -22.43 -9.23
N SER A 440 3.87 -22.58 -7.96
CA SER A 440 4.40 -23.63 -7.09
C SER A 440 3.27 -24.20 -6.22
N PRO A 441 3.22 -25.53 -5.98
CA PRO A 441 2.24 -26.10 -5.07
C PRO A 441 2.31 -25.48 -3.67
N VAL A 442 1.17 -25.29 -3.00
CA VAL A 442 1.09 -24.80 -1.62
C VAL A 442 1.91 -25.66 -0.66
N SER A 443 2.04 -26.96 -0.96
CA SER A 443 2.91 -27.92 -0.23
C SER A 443 4.38 -27.52 -0.20
N ASP A 444 4.83 -26.77 -1.20
CA ASP A 444 6.23 -26.36 -1.35
C ASP A 444 6.48 -24.96 -0.78
N VAL A 445 5.43 -24.28 -0.33
CA VAL A 445 5.53 -23.00 0.36
C VAL A 445 6.25 -23.23 1.68
N LYS A 446 7.50 -22.80 1.73
CA LYS A 446 8.31 -22.84 2.96
C LYS A 446 7.88 -21.68 3.85
N GLN A 447 7.95 -21.95 5.17
CA GLN A 447 7.85 -20.86 6.14
C GLN A 447 8.87 -19.77 5.76
N GLN A 448 8.36 -18.61 5.44
CA GLN A 448 9.17 -17.41 5.25
C GLN A 448 8.98 -16.57 6.51
N GLY A 449 10.01 -16.53 7.34
CA GLY A 449 10.04 -15.73 8.55
C GLY A 449 11.22 -14.77 8.48
N GLY A 450 10.94 -13.52 8.79
CA GLY A 450 11.96 -12.50 9.05
C GLY A 450 11.82 -12.05 10.50
N ASP A 451 11.68 -10.75 10.69
CA ASP A 451 11.45 -10.12 11.99
C ASP A 451 10.06 -10.38 12.58
N LEU A 452 9.16 -10.97 11.79
CA LEU A 452 7.78 -11.31 12.12
C LEU A 452 7.50 -12.75 11.73
N ASN A 453 7.11 -13.58 12.69
CA ASN A 453 6.81 -14.99 12.48
C ASN A 453 5.50 -15.36 13.14
N VAL A 454 4.71 -16.23 12.50
CA VAL A 454 3.54 -16.87 13.08
C VAL A 454 3.61 -18.38 12.90
N GLU A 455 3.30 -19.12 13.94
CA GLU A 455 3.17 -20.57 13.92
C GLU A 455 1.73 -20.93 14.31
N LYS A 456 1.06 -21.72 13.46
CA LYS A 456 -0.30 -22.21 13.67
C LYS A 456 -0.27 -23.66 14.06
N GLN A 457 -0.89 -23.99 15.18
CA GLN A 457 -1.11 -25.35 15.62
C GLN A 457 -2.59 -25.56 15.99
N LEU A 458 -3.18 -26.62 15.44
CA LEU A 458 -4.56 -27.00 15.77
C LEU A 458 -4.56 -28.09 16.85
N TYR A 459 -5.53 -27.96 17.76
CA TYR A 459 -5.77 -28.92 18.85
C TYR A 459 -7.24 -29.32 18.83
N VAL A 460 -7.53 -30.56 19.15
CA VAL A 460 -8.89 -31.00 19.46
C VAL A 460 -9.07 -31.07 20.97
N GLU A 461 -10.17 -30.52 21.49
CA GLU A 461 -10.52 -30.62 22.89
C GLU A 461 -11.22 -31.96 23.16
N ARG A 462 -10.62 -32.77 24.03
CA ARG A 462 -11.16 -34.06 24.47
C ARG A 462 -11.36 -34.06 25.99
N THR A 463 -12.47 -34.59 26.47
CA THR A 463 -12.68 -34.75 27.89
C THR A 463 -12.04 -36.06 28.37
N MET A 464 -11.01 -35.95 29.22
CA MET A 464 -10.38 -37.10 29.88
C MET A 464 -10.50 -36.94 31.39
N ASN A 465 -11.04 -37.94 32.06
CA ASN A 465 -11.28 -37.91 33.50
C ASN A 465 -12.10 -36.68 33.96
N ASN A 466 -13.13 -36.30 33.20
CA ASN A 466 -13.96 -35.12 33.40
C ASN A 466 -13.22 -33.77 33.31
N VAL A 467 -12.00 -33.73 32.75
CA VAL A 467 -11.25 -32.51 32.52
C VAL A 467 -11.02 -32.33 31.02
N PRO A 468 -11.36 -31.17 30.45
CA PRO A 468 -11.04 -30.84 29.07
C PRO A 468 -9.51 -30.79 28.87
N GLN A 469 -9.00 -31.51 27.87
CA GLN A 469 -7.60 -31.53 27.51
C GLN A 469 -7.45 -31.24 26.01
N LEU A 470 -6.46 -30.43 25.67
CA LEU A 470 -6.11 -30.12 24.30
C LEU A 470 -5.11 -31.16 23.77
N GLN A 471 -5.49 -31.89 22.73
CA GLN A 471 -4.64 -32.83 22.03
C GLN A 471 -4.24 -32.26 20.67
N PRO A 472 -2.95 -32.23 20.30
CA PRO A 472 -2.53 -31.72 19.01
C PRO A 472 -3.11 -32.56 17.87
N ILE A 473 -3.64 -31.85 16.85
CA ILE A 473 -4.12 -32.49 15.63
C ILE A 473 -2.92 -32.84 14.75
N THR A 474 -2.84 -34.10 14.35
CA THR A 474 -1.79 -34.63 13.47
C THR A 474 -2.45 -35.30 12.26
N ALA A 475 -1.67 -35.73 11.27
CA ALA A 475 -2.17 -36.46 10.11
C ALA A 475 -2.93 -37.77 10.45
N LYS A 476 -2.80 -38.28 11.69
CA LYS A 476 -3.48 -39.47 12.18
C LYS A 476 -4.74 -39.17 13.01
N THR A 477 -4.99 -37.88 13.30
CA THR A 477 -6.13 -37.49 14.14
C THR A 477 -7.41 -37.45 13.31
N VAL A 478 -8.41 -38.22 13.72
CA VAL A 478 -9.74 -38.22 13.12
C VAL A 478 -10.65 -37.31 13.94
N LEU A 479 -11.20 -36.29 13.27
CA LEU A 479 -12.20 -35.38 13.85
C LEU A 479 -13.61 -35.88 13.57
N GLN A 480 -14.52 -35.62 14.49
CA GLN A 480 -15.95 -35.91 14.35
C GLN A 480 -16.74 -34.61 14.25
N VAL A 481 -17.90 -34.65 13.58
CA VAL A 481 -18.82 -33.50 13.57
C VAL A 481 -19.24 -33.20 15.01
N GLY A 482 -19.15 -31.94 15.41
CA GLY A 482 -19.38 -31.48 16.77
C GLY A 482 -18.12 -31.31 17.62
N ASP A 483 -16.96 -31.84 17.19
CA ASP A 483 -15.71 -31.65 17.91
C ASP A 483 -15.35 -30.14 18.02
N LYS A 484 -14.83 -29.78 19.17
CA LYS A 484 -14.25 -28.45 19.38
C LYS A 484 -12.76 -28.48 19.03
N VAL A 485 -12.37 -27.63 18.09
CA VAL A 485 -11.00 -27.45 17.65
C VAL A 485 -10.51 -26.08 18.12
N VAL A 486 -9.31 -26.02 18.67
CA VAL A 486 -8.64 -24.80 19.11
C VAL A 486 -7.49 -24.50 18.15
N SER A 487 -7.52 -23.32 17.53
CA SER A 487 -6.37 -22.76 16.79
C SER A 487 -5.50 -21.98 17.75
N ARG A 488 -4.25 -22.40 17.87
CA ARG A 488 -3.21 -21.68 18.62
C ARG A 488 -2.26 -21.04 17.63
N LEU A 489 -2.11 -19.73 17.75
CA LEU A 489 -1.23 -18.91 16.93
C LEU A 489 -0.10 -18.38 17.82
N SER A 490 1.11 -18.88 17.61
CA SER A 490 2.31 -18.41 18.30
C SER A 490 3.01 -17.38 17.43
N ILE A 491 3.09 -16.15 17.89
CA ILE A 491 3.61 -15.00 17.17
C ILE A 491 4.95 -14.61 17.77
N ARG A 492 6.01 -14.52 16.96
CA ARG A 492 7.30 -13.96 17.36
C ARG A 492 7.58 -12.68 16.59
N VAL A 493 7.90 -11.63 17.33
CA VAL A 493 8.22 -10.30 16.81
C VAL A 493 9.61 -9.92 17.27
N ASP A 494 10.56 -9.77 16.33
CA ASP A 494 11.97 -9.52 16.67
C ASP A 494 12.29 -8.03 16.81
N ARG A 495 11.43 -7.14 16.30
CA ARG A 495 11.48 -5.68 16.50
C ARG A 495 10.07 -5.06 16.54
N PRO A 496 9.87 -3.89 17.16
CA PRO A 496 8.55 -3.24 17.18
C PRO A 496 8.01 -2.99 15.77
N MET A 497 6.69 -3.19 15.59
CA MET A 497 5.99 -3.00 14.34
C MET A 497 4.63 -2.34 14.56
N ASP A 498 4.23 -1.46 13.64
CA ASP A 498 2.94 -0.79 13.67
C ASP A 498 1.99 -1.39 12.64
N PHE A 499 0.71 -1.38 12.96
CA PHE A 499 -0.39 -1.76 12.08
C PHE A 499 -0.23 -3.15 11.46
N VAL A 500 -0.09 -4.14 12.32
CA VAL A 500 0.12 -5.53 11.92
C VAL A 500 -1.21 -6.26 11.78
N GLN A 501 -1.40 -6.92 10.65
CA GLN A 501 -2.52 -7.81 10.39
C GLN A 501 -2.06 -9.27 10.45
N LEU A 502 -2.78 -10.08 11.21
CA LEU A 502 -2.70 -11.53 11.18
C LEU A 502 -4.01 -12.08 10.61
N LYS A 503 -3.94 -12.83 9.52
CA LYS A 503 -5.06 -13.54 8.92
C LYS A 503 -4.86 -15.02 9.12
N ASP A 504 -5.78 -15.67 9.83
CA ASP A 504 -5.82 -17.11 9.97
C ASP A 504 -6.98 -17.70 9.17
N GLN A 505 -6.66 -18.35 8.07
CA GLN A 505 -7.62 -19.07 7.24
C GLN A 505 -8.04 -20.37 7.93
N ARG A 506 -9.27 -20.79 7.73
CA ARG A 506 -9.80 -22.04 8.30
C ARG A 506 -10.38 -22.94 7.23
N GLY A 507 -10.36 -24.24 7.51
CA GLY A 507 -11.02 -25.24 6.66
C GLY A 507 -12.52 -25.02 6.58
N ALA A 508 -13.11 -25.31 5.43
CA ALA A 508 -14.55 -25.12 5.17
C ALA A 508 -15.47 -25.95 6.07
N CYS A 509 -14.91 -26.91 6.83
CA CYS A 509 -15.64 -27.68 7.85
C CYS A 509 -15.67 -27.03 9.22
N PHE A 510 -15.01 -25.90 9.43
CA PHE A 510 -14.90 -25.24 10.73
C PHE A 510 -15.81 -24.01 10.81
N GLU A 511 -16.65 -23.98 11.82
CA GLU A 511 -17.45 -22.83 12.20
C GLU A 511 -16.88 -22.18 13.46
N PRO A 512 -16.70 -20.85 13.49
CA PRO A 512 -16.14 -20.15 14.65
C PRO A 512 -17.09 -20.25 15.85
N ILE A 513 -16.52 -20.50 17.03
CA ILE A 513 -17.24 -20.41 18.30
C ILE A 513 -17.07 -18.98 18.81
N GLY A 514 -18.16 -18.23 18.84
CA GLY A 514 -18.16 -16.80 19.14
C GLY A 514 -17.91 -15.97 17.87
N SER A 515 -18.99 -15.43 17.32
CA SER A 515 -19.01 -14.76 16.00
C SER A 515 -18.95 -13.23 16.06
N ILE A 516 -18.69 -12.65 17.25
CA ILE A 516 -18.72 -11.20 17.42
C ILE A 516 -17.32 -10.62 17.19
N SER A 517 -17.20 -9.84 16.13
CA SER A 517 -16.02 -9.00 15.88
C SER A 517 -15.93 -7.88 16.94
N GLY A 518 -14.73 -7.45 17.29
CA GLY A 518 -14.52 -6.38 18.25
C GLY A 518 -13.16 -6.41 18.93
N TYR A 519 -12.95 -5.45 19.81
CA TYR A 519 -11.72 -5.36 20.61
C TYR A 519 -11.61 -6.51 21.61
N ARG A 520 -10.40 -7.03 21.72
CA ARG A 520 -10.00 -8.04 22.69
C ARG A 520 -8.74 -7.58 23.41
N TRP A 521 -8.60 -8.07 24.62
CA TRP A 521 -7.44 -7.81 25.45
C TRP A 521 -6.98 -9.11 26.09
N ASN A 522 -5.73 -9.49 25.85
CA ASN A 522 -5.16 -10.72 26.38
C ASN A 522 -3.71 -10.49 26.80
N ASN A 523 -3.39 -10.73 28.08
CA ASN A 523 -2.04 -10.65 28.66
C ASN A 523 -1.29 -9.35 28.30
N GLY A 524 -1.96 -8.20 28.39
CA GLY A 524 -1.36 -6.90 28.06
C GLY A 524 -1.34 -6.55 26.58
N LEU A 525 -1.82 -7.43 25.70
CA LEU A 525 -1.94 -7.20 24.26
C LEU A 525 -3.38 -6.84 23.90
N GLY A 526 -3.59 -5.62 23.40
CA GLY A 526 -4.85 -5.18 22.81
C GLY A 526 -4.86 -5.42 21.31
N TYR A 527 -5.98 -5.93 20.78
CA TYR A 527 -6.15 -6.17 19.36
C TYR A 527 -7.63 -6.18 18.96
N TYR A 528 -7.89 -5.89 17.71
CA TYR A 528 -9.22 -6.02 17.14
C TYR A 528 -9.35 -7.35 16.40
N VAL A 529 -10.46 -8.06 16.59
CA VAL A 529 -10.77 -9.30 15.88
C VAL A 529 -11.88 -9.05 14.89
N ASP A 530 -11.68 -9.43 13.63
CA ASP A 530 -12.69 -9.43 12.59
C ASP A 530 -12.90 -10.86 12.11
N ILE A 531 -14.11 -11.38 12.31
CA ILE A 531 -14.46 -12.77 12.01
C ILE A 531 -15.22 -12.80 10.70
N LYS A 532 -14.64 -13.44 9.69
CA LYS A 532 -15.21 -13.65 8.35
C LYS A 532 -15.52 -15.15 8.15
N ASP A 533 -16.23 -15.50 7.07
CA ASP A 533 -16.63 -16.88 6.78
C ASP A 533 -15.45 -17.84 6.62
N ALA A 534 -14.40 -17.43 5.93
CA ALA A 534 -13.22 -18.26 5.61
C ALA A 534 -11.99 -17.98 6.50
N SER A 535 -12.01 -16.93 7.33
CA SER A 535 -10.85 -16.53 8.12
C SER A 535 -11.24 -15.79 9.39
N THR A 536 -10.30 -15.75 10.33
CA THR A 536 -10.31 -14.82 11.46
C THR A 536 -9.11 -13.88 11.33
N ASN A 537 -9.37 -12.58 11.34
CA ASN A 537 -8.36 -11.56 11.21
C ASN A 537 -8.13 -10.88 12.55
N PHE A 538 -6.88 -10.63 12.87
CA PHE A 538 -6.45 -9.92 14.07
C PHE A 538 -5.66 -8.69 13.65
N PHE A 539 -5.97 -7.54 14.24
CA PHE A 539 -5.32 -6.26 13.94
C PHE A 539 -4.71 -5.69 15.20
N PHE A 540 -3.44 -5.35 15.08
CA PHE A 540 -2.63 -4.77 16.14
C PHE A 540 -2.19 -3.38 15.69
N ASP A 541 -2.56 -2.34 16.43
CA ASP A 541 -2.06 -0.99 16.16
C ASP A 541 -0.54 -0.94 16.37
N HIS A 542 -0.05 -1.66 17.38
CA HIS A 542 1.36 -1.78 17.69
C HIS A 542 1.67 -3.14 18.28
N LEU A 543 2.74 -3.78 17.81
CA LEU A 543 3.34 -4.98 18.36
C LEU A 543 4.77 -4.70 18.80
N GLY A 544 5.03 -4.77 20.10
CA GLY A 544 6.37 -4.72 20.66
C GLY A 544 7.19 -5.96 20.31
N LYS A 545 8.50 -5.91 20.48
CA LYS A 545 9.36 -7.10 20.41
C LYS A 545 8.94 -8.09 21.49
N GLY A 546 8.70 -9.35 21.10
CA GLY A 546 8.26 -10.39 22.04
C GLY A 546 7.68 -11.63 21.39
N VAL A 547 7.13 -12.50 22.24
CA VAL A 547 6.38 -13.70 21.83
C VAL A 547 4.98 -13.60 22.39
N TYR A 548 3.99 -13.79 21.53
CA TYR A 548 2.57 -13.69 21.87
C TYR A 548 1.86 -14.97 21.46
N VAL A 549 0.87 -15.39 22.22
CA VAL A 549 0.05 -16.57 21.90
C VAL A 549 -1.40 -16.16 21.88
N LEU A 550 -2.08 -16.42 20.76
CA LEU A 550 -3.51 -16.24 20.61
C LEU A 550 -4.17 -17.60 20.44
N GLU A 551 -5.31 -17.78 21.11
CA GLU A 551 -6.12 -18.99 20.97
C GLU A 551 -7.57 -18.60 20.71
N TYR A 552 -8.20 -19.34 19.80
CA TYR A 552 -9.63 -19.25 19.56
C TYR A 552 -10.18 -20.59 19.02
N SER A 553 -11.49 -20.78 19.06
CA SER A 553 -12.06 -22.08 18.86
C SER A 553 -13.02 -22.14 17.69
N TYR A 554 -13.06 -23.31 17.06
CA TYR A 554 -14.02 -23.71 16.03
C TYR A 554 -14.83 -24.92 16.48
N ARG A 555 -15.93 -25.16 15.79
CA ARG A 555 -16.68 -26.42 15.84
C ARG A 555 -16.61 -27.08 14.46
N VAL A 556 -16.37 -28.39 14.44
CA VAL A 556 -16.44 -29.19 13.22
C VAL A 556 -17.89 -29.31 12.81
N SER A 557 -18.28 -28.77 11.65
CA SER A 557 -19.67 -28.74 11.17
C SER A 557 -19.94 -29.76 10.09
N ARG A 558 -18.93 -30.25 9.38
CA ARG A 558 -19.09 -31.16 8.23
C ARG A 558 -18.03 -32.26 8.23
N ALA A 559 -18.45 -33.48 7.82
CA ALA A 559 -17.52 -34.56 7.53
C ALA A 559 -16.90 -34.41 6.14
N GLY A 560 -15.64 -34.83 5.97
CA GLY A 560 -14.90 -34.79 4.72
C GLY A 560 -13.40 -34.60 4.95
N THR A 561 -12.65 -34.41 3.86
CA THR A 561 -11.23 -34.05 3.89
C THR A 561 -11.12 -32.60 3.46
N TYR A 562 -10.48 -31.78 4.29
CA TYR A 562 -10.39 -30.35 4.10
C TYR A 562 -8.97 -29.86 4.36
N GLU A 563 -8.56 -28.83 3.61
CA GLU A 563 -7.35 -28.09 3.91
C GLU A 563 -7.57 -27.20 5.14
N THR A 564 -6.56 -27.07 5.99
CA THR A 564 -6.67 -26.29 7.24
C THR A 564 -6.54 -24.79 7.05
N GLY A 565 -6.12 -24.35 5.87
CA GLY A 565 -5.79 -22.95 5.58
C GLY A 565 -4.47 -22.51 6.20
N LEU A 566 -3.97 -21.37 5.73
CA LEU A 566 -2.71 -20.78 6.15
C LEU A 566 -2.94 -19.67 7.19
N ALA A 567 -1.99 -19.50 8.11
CA ALA A 567 -1.87 -18.29 8.89
C ALA A 567 -0.85 -17.36 8.24
N THR A 568 -1.25 -16.14 7.94
CA THR A 568 -0.39 -15.12 7.34
C THR A 568 -0.33 -13.90 8.22
N MET A 569 0.86 -13.32 8.37
CA MET A 569 1.07 -12.14 9.19
C MET A 569 1.86 -11.10 8.41
N GLN A 570 1.39 -9.86 8.40
CA GLN A 570 2.02 -8.78 7.65
C GLN A 570 1.85 -7.44 8.35
N CYS A 571 2.82 -6.56 8.19
CA CYS A 571 2.67 -5.15 8.48
C CYS A 571 1.90 -4.49 7.33
N ALA A 572 0.77 -3.84 7.59
CA ALA A 572 -0.12 -3.32 6.55
C ALA A 572 0.53 -2.24 5.68
N TYR A 573 1.52 -1.52 6.20
CA TYR A 573 2.23 -0.46 5.48
C TYR A 573 3.58 -0.90 4.91
N ALA A 574 4.13 -2.03 5.38
CA ALA A 574 5.39 -2.57 4.93
C ALA A 574 5.30 -4.11 4.84
N PRO A 575 4.62 -4.67 3.84
CA PRO A 575 4.25 -6.08 3.77
C PRO A 575 5.42 -7.04 3.47
N VAL A 576 6.66 -6.60 3.61
CA VAL A 576 7.86 -7.43 3.38
C VAL A 576 8.03 -8.54 4.44
N SER A 577 7.29 -8.45 5.55
CA SER A 577 7.34 -9.44 6.62
C SER A 577 6.00 -10.18 6.71
N TYR A 578 5.91 -11.30 6.05
CA TYR A 578 4.80 -12.23 6.23
C TYR A 578 5.29 -13.66 6.32
N THR A 579 4.60 -14.45 7.11
CA THR A 579 4.88 -15.86 7.31
C THR A 579 3.64 -16.66 6.96
N HIS A 580 3.83 -17.76 6.23
CA HIS A 580 2.80 -18.75 5.96
C HIS A 580 3.15 -20.02 6.71
N LEU A 581 2.18 -20.61 7.43
CA LEU A 581 2.31 -21.95 7.98
C LEU A 581 1.07 -22.79 7.70
N ARG A 582 1.32 -24.09 7.48
CA ARG A 582 0.31 -25.14 7.28
C ARG A 582 -0.47 -25.42 8.54
#